data_385bfee017efbaadce1573f1b2f53d23
#
_entry.id   385bfee017efbaadce1573f1b2f53d23
#
_cell.length_a   1.000
_cell.length_b   1.000
_cell.length_c   1.000
_cell.angle_alpha   90.00
_cell.angle_beta   90.00
_cell.angle_gamma   90.00
#
_symmetry.space_group_name_H-M   'P 1'
#
loop_
_entity.id
_entity.type
_entity.pdbx_description
1 polymer ?
#
loop_
_entity_poly.entity_id
_entity_poly.type
_entity_poly.pdbx_seq_one_letter_code
_entity_poly.pdbx_strand_id
1 'polypeptide(L)'
;MDCRIIAQSVKIYSFTEGRQLHIKENMTFLKRFAKSPRKIGSVTPSSKFLTKAMLDRVDWENAKYIAELGAGTGVFTREIVKRARPDAKILVFEIDPALQKLIREEHPNHMGLTLHSDAQELYRYMNENGIEQLDFVISSLPFTVLPPRMTVRILNAVVKCLKPEGHFVAYQYSSIMKHVLKKKFSHMKTRFVMLNVPPAFVYDCWR
;
A
#
# COMPACT_ATOMS: atom_id res chain seq x y z
N MET A 1 -32.66 8.58 -35.95
CA MET A 1 -31.94 8.68 -34.64
C MET A 1 -31.72 7.25 -34.15
N ASP A 2 -30.50 6.80 -34.16
CA ASP A 2 -30.16 5.36 -34.11
C ASP A 2 -30.18 4.84 -32.66
N CYS A 3 -31.10 3.91 -32.37
CA CYS A 3 -31.31 3.28 -31.06
C CYS A 3 -30.03 2.58 -30.49
N ARG A 4 -29.07 2.31 -31.36
CA ARG A 4 -27.78 1.66 -30.94
C ARG A 4 -26.86 2.61 -30.20
N ILE A 5 -26.88 3.91 -30.46
CA ILE A 5 -26.07 4.92 -29.81
C ILE A 5 -26.54 5.16 -28.36
N ILE A 6 -27.86 5.13 -28.15
CA ILE A 6 -28.45 5.29 -26.80
C ILE A 6 -28.14 4.07 -25.91
N ALA A 7 -28.20 2.86 -26.48
CA ALA A 7 -27.87 1.63 -25.71
C ALA A 7 -26.39 1.52 -25.30
N GLN A 8 -25.49 2.01 -26.15
CA GLN A 8 -24.05 2.07 -25.76
C GLN A 8 -23.77 3.14 -24.70
N SER A 9 -24.42 4.31 -24.79
CA SER A 9 -24.28 5.38 -23.80
C SER A 9 -24.81 4.96 -22.43
N VAL A 10 -25.94 4.27 -22.36
CA VAL A 10 -26.52 3.75 -21.10
C VAL A 10 -25.65 2.67 -20.50
N LYS A 11 -25.04 1.77 -21.31
CA LYS A 11 -24.08 0.75 -20.79
C LYS A 11 -22.79 1.35 -20.24
N ILE A 12 -22.28 2.43 -20.86
CA ILE A 12 -21.09 3.13 -20.40
C ILE A 12 -21.40 3.90 -19.11
N TYR A 13 -22.56 4.55 -19.00
CA TYR A 13 -22.98 5.27 -17.79
C TYR A 13 -23.21 4.33 -16.61
N SER A 14 -23.88 3.20 -16.80
CA SER A 14 -24.11 2.23 -15.71
C SER A 14 -22.81 1.55 -15.25
N PHE A 15 -21.83 1.36 -16.15
CA PHE A 15 -20.54 0.79 -15.81
C PHE A 15 -19.64 1.78 -15.04
N THR A 16 -19.71 3.07 -15.37
CA THR A 16 -18.98 4.14 -14.66
C THR A 16 -19.61 4.48 -13.32
N GLU A 17 -20.93 4.52 -13.20
CA GLU A 17 -21.61 4.76 -11.91
C GLU A 17 -21.43 3.61 -10.93
N GLY A 18 -21.54 2.37 -11.36
CA GLY A 18 -21.25 1.20 -10.51
C GLY A 18 -19.79 1.17 -10.03
N ARG A 19 -18.86 1.58 -10.88
CA ARG A 19 -17.43 1.68 -10.52
C ARG A 19 -17.18 2.82 -9.52
N GLN A 20 -17.83 3.97 -9.69
CA GLN A 20 -17.72 5.09 -8.74
C GLN A 20 -18.40 4.79 -7.40
N LEU A 21 -19.53 4.07 -7.40
CA LEU A 21 -20.19 3.66 -6.15
C LEU A 21 -19.31 2.70 -5.34
N HIS A 22 -18.73 1.69 -5.97
CA HIS A 22 -17.80 0.75 -5.30
C HIS A 22 -16.52 1.43 -4.79
N ILE A 23 -15.98 2.40 -5.52
CA ILE A 23 -14.83 3.19 -5.07
C ILE A 23 -15.21 4.00 -3.83
N LYS A 24 -16.38 4.67 -3.82
CA LYS A 24 -16.88 5.45 -2.68
C LYS A 24 -17.13 4.57 -1.45
N GLU A 25 -17.70 3.38 -1.60
CA GLU A 25 -17.93 2.44 -0.50
C GLU A 25 -16.60 1.93 0.10
N ASN A 26 -15.67 1.53 -0.75
CA ASN A 26 -14.35 1.07 -0.34
C ASN A 26 -13.53 2.19 0.33
N MET A 27 -13.60 3.41 -0.20
CA MET A 27 -13.00 4.59 0.41
C MET A 27 -13.64 4.94 1.76
N THR A 28 -14.95 4.81 1.87
CA THR A 28 -15.68 5.04 3.13
C THR A 28 -15.26 4.03 4.20
N PHE A 29 -15.07 2.76 3.82
CA PHE A 29 -14.59 1.71 4.72
C PHE A 29 -13.17 2.02 5.24
N LEU A 30 -12.23 2.32 4.34
CA LEU A 30 -10.85 2.66 4.73
C LEU A 30 -10.79 3.94 5.59
N LYS A 31 -11.60 4.97 5.26
CA LYS A 31 -11.73 6.19 6.07
C LYS A 31 -12.30 5.90 7.47
N ARG A 32 -13.28 5.00 7.58
CA ARG A 32 -13.82 4.56 8.89
C ARG A 32 -12.77 3.79 9.68
N PHE A 33 -11.99 2.95 9.00
CA PHE A 33 -10.87 2.23 9.62
C PHE A 33 -9.80 3.22 10.12
N ALA A 34 -9.39 4.19 9.31
CA ALA A 34 -8.43 5.22 9.68
C ALA A 34 -8.94 6.14 10.82
N LYS A 35 -10.25 6.46 10.84
CA LYS A 35 -10.85 7.32 11.89
C LYS A 35 -11.18 6.61 13.20
N SER A 36 -11.25 5.29 13.22
CA SER A 36 -11.62 4.53 14.42
C SER A 36 -10.62 3.41 14.75
N PRO A 37 -9.33 3.71 14.79
CA PRO A 37 -8.30 2.71 15.04
C PRO A 37 -8.45 2.05 16.42
N ARG A 38 -8.95 2.79 17.42
CA ARG A 38 -9.19 2.28 18.79
C ARG A 38 -10.31 1.25 18.89
N LYS A 39 -11.26 1.21 17.95
CA LYS A 39 -12.39 0.23 17.96
C LYS A 39 -12.06 -1.10 17.27
N ILE A 40 -11.02 -1.13 16.43
CA ILE A 40 -10.69 -2.30 15.60
C ILE A 40 -9.30 -2.88 15.93
N GLY A 41 -8.66 -2.39 16.98
CA GLY A 41 -7.36 -2.84 17.44
C GLY A 41 -6.24 -1.83 17.13
N SER A 42 -5.90 -1.05 18.14
CA SER A 42 -4.63 -0.38 18.37
C SER A 42 -3.92 0.26 17.17
N VAL A 43 -4.06 1.56 17.02
CA VAL A 43 -3.03 2.38 16.38
C VAL A 43 -2.07 2.87 17.48
N THR A 44 -1.34 1.94 18.02
CA THR A 44 -0.05 2.28 18.60
C THR A 44 0.90 2.51 17.42
N PRO A 45 1.63 3.63 17.37
CA PRO A 45 2.66 3.82 16.34
C PRO A 45 3.53 2.56 16.25
N SER A 46 3.82 2.13 15.03
CA SER A 46 4.66 0.93 14.82
C SER A 46 5.92 1.02 15.68
N SER A 47 6.15 -0.01 16.48
CA SER A 47 7.31 -0.02 17.36
C SER A 47 8.61 0.03 16.54
N LYS A 48 9.70 0.49 17.15
CA LYS A 48 11.05 0.45 16.54
C LYS A 48 11.41 -0.97 16.06
N PHE A 49 10.94 -2.00 16.76
CA PHE A 49 11.15 -3.40 16.39
C PHE A 49 10.35 -3.80 15.14
N LEU A 50 9.11 -3.34 15.03
CA LEU A 50 8.32 -3.58 13.82
C LEU A 50 8.90 -2.81 12.63
N THR A 51 9.22 -1.54 12.81
CA THR A 51 9.86 -0.71 11.77
C THR A 51 11.16 -1.35 11.27
N LYS A 52 12.00 -1.81 12.20
CA LYS A 52 13.23 -2.55 11.84
C LYS A 52 12.89 -3.81 11.04
N ALA A 53 11.96 -4.64 11.52
CA ALA A 53 11.60 -5.89 10.85
C ALA A 53 11.02 -5.69 9.45
N MET A 54 10.29 -4.59 9.22
CA MET A 54 9.72 -4.22 7.91
C MET A 54 10.77 -3.71 6.92
N LEU A 55 11.79 -3.01 7.40
CA LEU A 55 12.74 -2.26 6.57
C LEU A 55 14.13 -2.92 6.48
N ASP A 56 14.41 -3.98 7.25
CA ASP A 56 15.70 -4.67 7.27
C ASP A 56 16.10 -5.33 5.94
N ARG A 57 15.11 -5.58 5.06
CA ARG A 57 15.34 -6.25 3.78
C ARG A 57 15.59 -5.31 2.63
N VAL A 58 15.32 -4.01 2.83
CA VAL A 58 15.52 -3.01 1.79
C VAL A 58 17.02 -2.84 1.55
N ASP A 59 17.45 -3.07 0.33
CA ASP A 59 18.79 -2.70 -0.12
C ASP A 59 18.81 -1.20 -0.42
N TRP A 60 19.11 -0.41 0.61
CA TRP A 60 19.06 1.04 0.55
C TRP A 60 20.06 1.66 -0.41
N GLU A 61 21.15 0.96 -0.71
CA GLU A 61 22.18 1.43 -1.66
C GLU A 61 21.69 1.31 -3.11
N ASN A 62 20.89 0.29 -3.41
CA ASN A 62 20.45 -0.01 -4.76
C ASN A 62 18.96 0.26 -5.01
N ALA A 63 18.11 0.31 -3.96
CA ALA A 63 16.68 0.56 -4.10
C ALA A 63 16.41 1.99 -4.60
N LYS A 64 15.93 2.10 -5.83
CA LYS A 64 15.61 3.37 -6.49
C LYS A 64 14.11 3.65 -6.51
N TYR A 65 13.28 2.63 -6.60
CA TYR A 65 11.83 2.74 -6.75
C TYR A 65 11.13 2.00 -5.62
N ILE A 66 10.55 2.76 -4.70
CA ILE A 66 9.92 2.24 -3.47
C ILE A 66 8.47 2.69 -3.42
N ALA A 67 7.56 1.80 -3.03
CA ALA A 67 6.18 2.17 -2.72
C ALA A 67 5.82 1.83 -1.27
N GLU A 68 5.11 2.72 -0.59
CA GLU A 68 4.51 2.51 0.72
C GLU A 68 2.99 2.52 0.60
N LEU A 69 2.33 1.43 1.00
CA LEU A 69 0.88 1.28 0.94
C LEU A 69 0.27 1.40 2.34
N GLY A 70 -0.48 2.48 2.59
CA GLY A 70 -1.10 2.77 3.87
C GLY A 70 -0.12 3.42 4.84
N ALA A 71 0.34 4.63 4.54
CA ALA A 71 1.38 5.31 5.31
C ALA A 71 0.93 5.73 6.73
N GLY A 72 -0.38 5.93 6.92
CA GLY A 72 -0.92 6.38 8.20
C GLY A 72 -0.28 7.69 8.66
N THR A 73 0.27 7.70 9.86
CA THR A 73 0.97 8.87 10.43
C THR A 73 2.41 9.03 9.93
N GLY A 74 2.84 8.30 8.90
CA GLY A 74 4.16 8.44 8.28
C GLY A 74 5.31 7.78 9.05
N VAL A 75 5.05 6.82 9.94
CA VAL A 75 6.12 6.16 10.72
C VAL A 75 7.14 5.48 9.83
N PHE A 76 6.68 4.70 8.85
CA PHE A 76 7.58 4.08 7.87
C PHE A 76 8.09 5.09 6.86
N THR A 77 7.25 6.04 6.41
CA THR A 77 7.65 7.10 5.48
C THR A 77 8.89 7.84 5.97
N ARG A 78 8.92 8.26 7.24
CA ARG A 78 10.10 8.93 7.86
C ARG A 78 11.37 8.10 7.76
N GLU A 79 11.28 6.80 8.07
CA GLU A 79 12.44 5.92 8.01
C GLU A 79 12.87 5.59 6.58
N ILE A 80 11.92 5.49 5.64
CA ILE A 80 12.20 5.32 4.21
C ILE A 80 12.95 6.55 3.68
N VAL A 81 12.40 7.75 3.89
CA VAL A 81 13.01 9.01 3.46
C VAL A 81 14.41 9.20 4.02
N LYS A 82 14.62 8.85 5.31
CA LYS A 82 15.92 8.95 5.96
C LYS A 82 16.99 8.03 5.38
N ARG A 83 16.60 6.86 4.85
CA ARG A 83 17.51 5.80 4.40
C ARG A 83 17.62 5.71 2.89
N ALA A 84 16.60 6.17 2.18
CA ALA A 84 16.57 6.10 0.72
C ALA A 84 17.69 6.92 0.09
N ARG A 85 18.12 6.50 -1.08
CA ARG A 85 19.05 7.26 -1.92
C ARG A 85 18.49 8.64 -2.26
N PRO A 86 19.33 9.66 -2.46
CA PRO A 86 18.86 11.01 -2.85
C PRO A 86 18.07 11.04 -4.15
N ASP A 87 18.34 10.09 -5.07
CA ASP A 87 17.66 9.96 -6.37
C ASP A 87 16.50 8.95 -6.36
N ALA A 88 16.15 8.38 -5.20
CA ALA A 88 15.07 7.44 -5.09
C ALA A 88 13.70 8.11 -5.33
N LYS A 89 12.81 7.40 -6.03
CA LYS A 89 11.40 7.75 -6.15
C LYS A 89 10.59 6.93 -5.17
N ILE A 90 9.81 7.61 -4.33
CA ILE A 90 9.02 7.03 -3.25
C ILE A 90 7.55 7.36 -3.51
N LEU A 91 6.75 6.35 -3.84
CA LEU A 91 5.29 6.46 -4.00
C LEU A 91 4.62 6.14 -2.67
N VAL A 92 4.02 7.11 -2.02
CA VAL A 92 3.34 6.94 -0.72
C VAL A 92 1.82 6.97 -0.91
N PHE A 93 1.14 5.94 -0.45
CA PHE A 93 -0.30 5.80 -0.55
C PHE A 93 -0.93 5.93 0.83
N GLU A 94 -1.77 6.94 0.98
CA GLU A 94 -2.59 7.16 2.17
C GLU A 94 -3.95 7.74 1.75
N ILE A 95 -5.03 7.14 2.25
CA ILE A 95 -6.39 7.51 1.82
C ILE A 95 -6.94 8.73 2.59
N ASP A 96 -6.45 8.98 3.81
CA ASP A 96 -6.89 10.11 4.61
C ASP A 96 -6.14 11.39 4.21
N PRO A 97 -6.85 12.41 3.70
CA PRO A 97 -6.21 13.68 3.30
C PRO A 97 -5.52 14.41 4.45
N ALA A 98 -5.98 14.24 5.70
CA ALA A 98 -5.34 14.88 6.87
C ALA A 98 -3.97 14.22 7.15
N LEU A 99 -3.88 12.89 7.02
CA LEU A 99 -2.61 12.17 7.15
C LEU A 99 -1.67 12.46 5.97
N GLN A 100 -2.21 12.57 4.75
CA GLN A 100 -1.39 13.02 3.60
C GLN A 100 -0.82 14.42 3.83
N LYS A 101 -1.62 15.34 4.38
CA LYS A 101 -1.17 16.69 4.73
C LYS A 101 -0.02 16.63 5.74
N LEU A 102 -0.17 15.84 6.80
CA LEU A 102 0.87 15.64 7.82
C LEU A 102 2.19 15.15 7.18
N ILE A 103 2.14 14.12 6.34
CA ILE A 103 3.33 13.59 5.66
C ILE A 103 3.99 14.64 4.75
N ARG A 104 3.17 15.44 4.03
CA ARG A 104 3.69 16.50 3.17
C ARG A 104 4.37 17.61 3.97
N GLU A 105 3.82 17.98 5.13
CA GLU A 105 4.39 18.99 6.02
C GLU A 105 5.69 18.51 6.67
N GLU A 106 5.84 17.22 6.93
CA GLU A 106 7.09 16.63 7.44
C GLU A 106 8.19 16.54 6.39
N HIS A 107 7.85 16.45 5.09
CA HIS A 107 8.80 16.26 4.00
C HIS A 107 8.62 17.29 2.87
N PRO A 108 8.60 18.60 3.16
CA PRO A 108 8.19 19.64 2.21
C PRO A 108 9.08 19.75 0.98
N ASN A 109 10.34 19.36 1.08
CA ASN A 109 11.35 19.53 0.03
C ASN A 109 11.85 18.21 -0.55
N HIS A 110 11.20 17.08 -0.28
CA HIS A 110 11.65 15.78 -0.80
C HIS A 110 11.18 15.57 -2.24
N MET A 111 12.05 15.87 -3.21
CA MET A 111 11.73 15.84 -4.63
C MET A 111 11.31 14.47 -5.18
N GLY A 112 11.77 13.38 -4.57
CA GLY A 112 11.45 12.02 -5.00
C GLY A 112 10.18 11.43 -4.36
N LEU A 113 9.53 12.12 -3.38
CA LEU A 113 8.36 11.63 -2.70
C LEU A 113 7.07 12.15 -3.34
N THR A 114 6.16 11.24 -3.70
CA THR A 114 4.83 11.59 -4.20
C THR A 114 3.75 10.94 -3.35
N LEU A 115 2.65 11.66 -3.11
CA LEU A 115 1.53 11.23 -2.27
C LEU A 115 0.29 10.93 -3.13
N HIS A 116 -0.30 9.76 -2.91
CA HIS A 116 -1.44 9.25 -3.65
C HIS A 116 -2.51 8.71 -2.70
N SER A 117 -3.78 8.66 -3.13
CA SER A 117 -4.90 8.29 -2.26
C SER A 117 -5.27 6.81 -2.32
N ASP A 118 -5.14 6.16 -3.47
CA ASP A 118 -5.68 4.80 -3.69
C ASP A 118 -4.60 3.81 -4.11
N ALA A 119 -4.25 2.91 -3.20
CA ALA A 119 -3.27 1.84 -3.45
C ALA A 119 -3.71 0.85 -4.55
N GLN A 120 -4.99 0.79 -4.90
CA GLN A 120 -5.49 -0.02 -6.02
C GLN A 120 -5.00 0.49 -7.37
N GLU A 121 -4.64 1.78 -7.44
CA GLU A 121 -4.17 2.46 -8.65
C GLU A 121 -2.62 2.51 -8.73
N LEU A 122 -1.91 1.68 -7.94
CA LEU A 122 -0.45 1.62 -7.89
C LEU A 122 0.18 1.62 -9.29
N TYR A 123 -0.30 0.75 -10.19
CA TYR A 123 0.22 0.63 -11.54
C TYR A 123 0.06 1.93 -12.36
N ARG A 124 -1.07 2.66 -12.20
CA ARG A 124 -1.29 3.94 -12.88
C ARG A 124 -0.29 4.99 -12.41
N TYR A 125 -0.13 5.13 -11.09
CA TYR A 125 0.80 6.12 -10.53
C TYR A 125 2.26 5.82 -10.83
N MET A 126 2.64 4.56 -10.96
CA MET A 126 3.98 4.20 -11.46
C MET A 126 4.21 4.74 -12.87
N ASN A 127 3.25 4.50 -13.79
CA ASN A 127 3.34 4.98 -15.17
C ASN A 127 3.41 6.52 -15.24
N GLU A 128 2.59 7.23 -14.45
CA GLU A 128 2.59 8.68 -14.35
C GLU A 128 3.92 9.25 -13.84
N ASN A 129 4.66 8.48 -13.04
CA ASN A 129 5.99 8.84 -12.51
C ASN A 129 7.16 8.27 -13.33
N GLY A 130 6.89 7.62 -14.46
CA GLY A 130 7.91 7.01 -15.33
C GLY A 130 8.66 5.86 -14.63
N ILE A 131 7.95 5.08 -13.79
CA ILE A 131 8.49 3.92 -13.07
C ILE A 131 7.97 2.65 -13.74
N GLU A 132 8.87 1.83 -14.27
CA GLU A 132 8.52 0.57 -14.91
C GLU A 132 8.28 -0.56 -13.89
N GLN A 133 9.17 -0.67 -12.91
CA GLN A 133 9.11 -1.69 -11.85
C GLN A 133 9.62 -1.14 -10.52
N LEU A 134 9.13 -1.71 -9.43
CA LEU A 134 9.49 -1.36 -8.05
C LEU A 134 10.53 -2.33 -7.50
N ASP A 135 11.51 -1.78 -6.78
CA ASP A 135 12.46 -2.56 -6.00
C ASP A 135 11.82 -3.09 -4.72
N PHE A 136 11.03 -2.24 -4.06
CA PHE A 136 10.37 -2.56 -2.80
C PHE A 136 8.95 -2.02 -2.73
N VAL A 137 8.06 -2.83 -2.17
CA VAL A 137 6.72 -2.39 -1.74
C VAL A 137 6.56 -2.73 -0.26
N ILE A 138 6.32 -1.72 0.55
CA ILE A 138 6.11 -1.81 2.00
C ILE A 138 4.63 -1.57 2.26
N SER A 139 3.95 -2.44 3.03
CA SER A 139 2.51 -2.32 3.25
C SER A 139 2.12 -2.42 4.72
N SER A 140 1.39 -1.40 5.16
CA SER A 140 0.67 -1.34 6.44
C SER A 140 -0.83 -1.58 6.29
N LEU A 141 -1.30 -1.93 5.09
CA LEU A 141 -2.71 -2.15 4.82
C LEU A 141 -3.25 -3.36 5.60
N PRO A 142 -4.40 -3.22 6.28
CA PRO A 142 -5.00 -4.29 7.07
C PRO A 142 -5.75 -5.28 6.16
N PHE A 143 -5.05 -6.09 5.41
CA PHE A 143 -5.62 -6.98 4.39
C PHE A 143 -6.70 -7.94 4.92
N THR A 144 -6.65 -8.30 6.21
CA THR A 144 -7.64 -9.20 6.83
C THR A 144 -9.02 -8.57 7.02
N VAL A 145 -9.10 -7.24 7.02
CA VAL A 145 -10.37 -6.49 7.20
C VAL A 145 -10.77 -5.71 5.95
N LEU A 146 -9.90 -5.62 4.95
CA LEU A 146 -10.27 -5.05 3.66
C LEU A 146 -11.24 -5.96 2.92
N PRO A 147 -12.15 -5.41 2.09
CA PRO A 147 -12.96 -6.21 1.19
C PRO A 147 -12.09 -7.17 0.35
N PRO A 148 -12.45 -8.47 0.24
CA PRO A 148 -11.62 -9.46 -0.46
C PRO A 148 -11.23 -9.05 -1.89
N ARG A 149 -12.17 -8.43 -2.63
CA ARG A 149 -11.91 -7.94 -4.00
C ARG A 149 -10.84 -6.86 -4.04
N MET A 150 -10.82 -5.95 -3.05
CA MET A 150 -9.81 -4.90 -2.91
C MET A 150 -8.45 -5.51 -2.58
N THR A 151 -8.39 -6.42 -1.61
CA THR A 151 -7.17 -7.16 -1.25
C THR A 151 -6.55 -7.85 -2.47
N VAL A 152 -7.36 -8.59 -3.23
CA VAL A 152 -6.90 -9.28 -4.45
C VAL A 152 -6.38 -8.29 -5.48
N ARG A 153 -7.09 -7.16 -5.69
CA ARG A 153 -6.70 -6.14 -6.66
C ARG A 153 -5.36 -5.49 -6.29
N ILE A 154 -5.19 -5.10 -5.03
CA ILE A 154 -3.92 -4.51 -4.54
C ILE A 154 -2.78 -5.52 -4.67
N LEU A 155 -2.95 -6.75 -4.19
CA LEU A 155 -1.90 -7.76 -4.27
C LEU A 155 -1.54 -8.13 -5.72
N ASN A 156 -2.50 -8.17 -6.64
CA ASN A 156 -2.22 -8.36 -8.06
C ASN A 156 -1.42 -7.20 -8.66
N ALA A 157 -1.76 -5.96 -8.29
CA ALA A 157 -1.00 -4.78 -8.70
C ALA A 157 0.44 -4.85 -8.18
N VAL A 158 0.63 -5.19 -6.90
CA VAL A 158 1.96 -5.36 -6.28
C VAL A 158 2.78 -6.40 -7.05
N VAL A 159 2.24 -7.61 -7.27
CA VAL A 159 2.95 -8.68 -8.00
C VAL A 159 3.34 -8.23 -9.41
N LYS A 160 2.46 -7.51 -10.11
CA LYS A 160 2.72 -6.99 -11.45
C LYS A 160 3.82 -5.92 -11.47
N CYS A 161 3.85 -5.08 -10.43
CA CYS A 161 4.72 -3.91 -10.35
C CYS A 161 6.12 -4.20 -9.83
N LEU A 162 6.31 -5.30 -9.09
CA LEU A 162 7.62 -5.67 -8.55
C LEU A 162 8.57 -6.19 -9.61
N LYS A 163 9.86 -5.84 -9.47
CA LYS A 163 10.97 -6.53 -10.16
C LYS A 163 10.98 -8.02 -9.81
N PRO A 164 11.63 -8.88 -10.63
CA PRO A 164 11.82 -10.29 -10.27
C PRO A 164 12.45 -10.48 -8.88
N GLU A 165 13.47 -9.69 -8.55
CA GLU A 165 14.17 -9.68 -7.25
C GLU A 165 13.57 -8.68 -6.25
N GLY A 166 12.47 -8.02 -6.63
CA GLY A 166 11.79 -7.02 -5.80
C GLY A 166 11.05 -7.68 -4.64
N HIS A 167 11.00 -6.99 -3.52
CA HIS A 167 10.38 -7.48 -2.30
C HIS A 167 9.08 -6.76 -1.96
N PHE A 168 8.07 -7.54 -1.56
CA PHE A 168 6.86 -7.06 -0.91
C PHE A 168 6.94 -7.40 0.57
N VAL A 169 7.02 -6.38 1.41
CA VAL A 169 7.06 -6.54 2.87
C VAL A 169 5.79 -5.98 3.48
N ALA A 170 5.06 -6.84 4.20
CA ALA A 170 3.82 -6.44 4.84
C ALA A 170 3.74 -6.98 6.27
N TYR A 171 3.08 -6.24 7.18
CA TYR A 171 2.77 -6.80 8.49
C TYR A 171 1.27 -6.98 8.67
N GLN A 172 0.91 -7.98 9.51
CA GLN A 172 -0.47 -8.28 9.91
C GLN A 172 -0.48 -8.72 11.37
N TYR A 173 -1.59 -8.45 12.07
CA TYR A 173 -1.78 -8.89 13.46
C TYR A 173 -2.30 -10.34 13.58
N SER A 174 -2.51 -11.01 12.46
CA SER A 174 -2.91 -12.43 12.41
C SER A 174 -2.20 -13.16 11.28
N SER A 175 -2.16 -14.50 11.36
CA SER A 175 -1.53 -15.34 10.34
C SER A 175 -2.43 -15.65 9.13
N ILE A 176 -3.66 -15.13 9.09
CA ILE A 176 -4.67 -15.44 8.05
C ILE A 176 -4.12 -15.14 6.64
N MET A 177 -3.41 -14.03 6.47
CA MET A 177 -2.86 -13.63 5.19
C MET A 177 -1.73 -14.52 4.66
N LYS A 178 -1.11 -15.34 5.52
CA LYS A 178 0.00 -16.24 5.14
C LYS A 178 -0.34 -17.11 3.95
N HIS A 179 -1.53 -17.71 3.93
CA HIS A 179 -1.98 -18.59 2.84
C HIS A 179 -2.22 -17.83 1.53
N VAL A 180 -2.80 -16.63 1.62
CA VAL A 180 -3.05 -15.79 0.44
C VAL A 180 -1.72 -15.33 -0.19
N LEU A 181 -0.78 -14.89 0.63
CA LEU A 181 0.54 -14.44 0.16
C LEU A 181 1.34 -15.58 -0.46
N LYS A 182 1.34 -16.79 0.14
CA LYS A 182 1.98 -17.98 -0.44
C LYS A 182 1.45 -18.37 -1.81
N LYS A 183 0.20 -18.05 -2.13
CA LYS A 183 -0.38 -18.30 -3.47
C LYS A 183 0.03 -17.25 -4.50
N LYS A 184 0.50 -16.08 -4.06
CA LYS A 184 0.83 -14.95 -4.93
C LYS A 184 2.32 -14.81 -5.20
N PHE A 185 3.15 -15.24 -4.26
CA PHE A 185 4.60 -15.12 -4.34
C PHE A 185 5.25 -16.50 -4.26
N SER A 186 6.33 -16.71 -5.02
CA SER A 186 7.07 -17.98 -5.06
C SER A 186 7.84 -18.21 -3.76
N HIS A 187 8.29 -17.14 -3.15
CA HIS A 187 9.07 -17.17 -1.92
C HIS A 187 8.46 -16.29 -0.84
N MET A 188 8.54 -16.73 0.41
CA MET A 188 8.07 -15.96 1.56
C MET A 188 8.85 -16.31 2.81
N LYS A 189 9.38 -15.31 3.49
CA LYS A 189 9.87 -15.41 4.88
C LYS A 189 8.86 -14.76 5.82
N THR A 190 8.71 -15.34 7.01
CA THR A 190 7.81 -14.81 8.05
C THR A 190 8.61 -14.56 9.31
N ARG A 191 8.46 -13.36 9.90
CA ARG A 191 9.03 -13.01 11.20
C ARG A 191 7.90 -12.63 12.16
N PHE A 192 7.93 -13.11 13.38
CA PHE A 192 7.02 -12.70 14.44
C PHE A 192 7.69 -11.64 15.30
N VAL A 193 7.06 -10.48 15.45
CA VAL A 193 7.58 -9.34 16.22
C VAL A 193 6.77 -9.22 17.51
N MET A 194 7.30 -9.83 18.57
CA MET A 194 6.68 -9.84 19.91
C MET A 194 6.68 -8.45 20.57
N LEU A 195 7.74 -7.66 20.34
CA LEU A 195 7.93 -6.33 20.95
C LEU A 195 7.19 -5.21 20.17
N ASN A 196 6.09 -5.56 19.54
CA ASN A 196 5.08 -4.63 19.03
C ASN A 196 3.78 -4.83 19.81
N VAL A 197 2.99 -3.80 19.98
CA VAL A 197 1.71 -3.89 20.69
C VAL A 197 0.57 -3.47 19.76
N PRO A 198 -0.29 -4.44 19.35
CA PRO A 198 -0.19 -5.88 19.56
C PRO A 198 0.99 -6.51 18.77
N PRO A 199 1.43 -7.73 19.12
CA PRO A 199 2.44 -8.46 18.34
C PRO A 199 2.01 -8.66 16.90
N ALA A 200 2.97 -8.64 15.97
CA ALA A 200 2.70 -8.68 14.55
C ALA A 200 3.52 -9.74 13.80
N PHE A 201 2.93 -10.28 12.73
CA PHE A 201 3.62 -11.09 11.74
C PHE A 201 4.09 -10.19 10.61
N VAL A 202 5.37 -10.23 10.30
CA VAL A 202 5.97 -9.57 9.12
C VAL A 202 6.19 -10.64 8.05
N TYR A 203 5.68 -10.38 6.87
CA TYR A 203 5.82 -11.21 5.68
C TYR A 203 6.73 -10.49 4.69
N ASP A 204 7.83 -11.12 4.32
CA ASP A 204 8.74 -10.70 3.27
C ASP A 204 8.57 -11.68 2.09
N CYS A 205 8.05 -11.19 0.96
CA CYS A 205 7.61 -11.97 -0.18
C CYS A 205 8.31 -11.51 -1.45
N TRP A 206 8.74 -12.47 -2.31
CA TRP A 206 9.33 -12.17 -3.62
C TRP A 206 9.00 -13.27 -4.64
N ARG A 207 9.28 -13.03 -5.91
CA ARG A 207 8.99 -13.97 -7.00
C ARG A 207 10.13 -14.93 -7.26
#